data_1a23e1783d237f7449a1cd09b64556b1
#
_entry.id   1a23e1783d237f7449a1cd09b64556b1
#
_cell.length_a   1.000
_cell.length_b   1.000
_cell.length_c   1.000
_cell.angle_alpha   90.00
_cell.angle_beta   90.00
_cell.angle_gamma   90.00
#
_symmetry.space_group_name_H-M   'P 1'
#
loop_
_entity.id
_entity.type
_entity.pdbx_description
1 polymer ?
#
loop_
_entity_poly.entity_id
_entity_poly.type
_entity_poly.pdbx_seq_one_letter_code
_entity_poly.pdbx_strand_id
1 'polypeptide(L)'
;MGISIKKWLLGKLSGGKTTDISCSELWVLSEELRIRELAFSSCVNMIANAVGKCEFKTFRQHKPIQSDEYYLWNFEPNINQNSTAFLHKLIYKLYSDNEALVISTKRRDGHGEMLVVADSFISPLQYPAKMNEYTGVTVGEVSYEKTFKENEVLHFRLNHENVKPVIDALYQSYYKLMSSAMKNYTWGSGKHLKVHVAQIPQGEENFQRNFSNIINEQVKPFLNGDGGVLPEFDGYEYTNIGGNPDTQRSTRDIRSLIDDIFTFTANAFGIPPVLLLGDVAGTQDAVTRWLTTFIDPLCDQLQEEITRKRYGFEGWKRGDYVRIDTTTIVHFDMFANAANVEKLIGSGAYSINDVRAAAGQPKISEEWADKHWLTLNIGTMEAAARAAENGTEGGNSNETNVGNQTADG
;
A
#
# COMPACT_ATOMS: atom_id res chain seq x y z
N MET A 1 -0.11 -34.07 5.06
CA MET A 1 0.15 -34.11 6.52
C MET A 1 -0.06 -32.72 7.07
N GLY A 2 -1.22 -32.46 7.66
CA GLY A 2 -1.52 -31.15 8.25
C GLY A 2 -0.75 -30.97 9.55
N ILE A 3 0.27 -30.15 9.54
CA ILE A 3 0.90 -29.67 10.77
C ILE A 3 -0.16 -28.84 11.46
N SER A 4 -0.62 -29.30 12.63
CA SER A 4 -1.62 -28.59 13.40
C SER A 4 -1.12 -27.15 13.64
N ILE A 5 -1.89 -26.18 13.16
CA ILE A 5 -1.66 -24.72 13.37
C ILE A 5 -1.34 -24.44 14.84
N LYS A 6 -1.90 -25.24 15.74
CA LYS A 6 -1.65 -25.22 17.19
C LYS A 6 -0.18 -25.52 17.55
N LYS A 7 0.47 -26.50 16.89
CA LYS A 7 1.88 -26.85 17.14
C LYS A 7 2.85 -25.82 16.54
N TRP A 8 2.51 -25.22 15.41
CA TRP A 8 3.32 -24.19 14.78
C TRP A 8 3.31 -22.87 15.58
N LEU A 9 2.12 -22.46 16.06
CA LEU A 9 1.96 -21.28 16.93
C LEU A 9 2.69 -21.44 18.28
N LEU A 10 2.56 -22.60 18.91
CA LEU A 10 3.23 -22.91 20.19
C LEU A 10 4.77 -22.92 20.03
N GLY A 11 5.30 -23.43 18.93
CA GLY A 11 6.73 -23.47 18.67
C GLY A 11 7.37 -22.09 18.48
N LYS A 12 6.61 -21.12 17.93
CA LYS A 12 7.10 -19.74 17.72
C LYS A 12 6.97 -18.84 18.95
N LEU A 13 6.01 -19.13 19.83
CA LEU A 13 5.71 -18.29 21.01
C LEU A 13 6.45 -18.69 22.28
N SER A 14 6.84 -19.96 22.41
CA SER A 14 7.27 -20.47 23.71
C SER A 14 8.78 -20.53 23.94
N GLY A 15 9.62 -20.23 22.94
CA GLY A 15 11.08 -20.36 23.14
C GLY A 15 11.48 -21.64 23.88
N GLY A 16 10.69 -22.72 23.74
CA GLY A 16 10.92 -24.01 24.38
C GLY A 16 10.28 -24.23 25.77
N LYS A 17 9.47 -23.28 26.29
CA LYS A 17 8.67 -23.50 27.52
C LYS A 17 7.20 -23.70 27.14
N THR A 18 6.66 -24.87 27.47
CA THR A 18 5.22 -25.20 27.36
C THR A 18 4.47 -24.45 28.48
N THR A 19 3.94 -23.30 28.17
CA THR A 19 2.91 -22.65 28.99
C THR A 19 1.54 -23.05 28.44
N ASP A 20 0.66 -23.55 29.31
CA ASP A 20 -0.74 -23.81 28.97
C ASP A 20 -1.44 -22.48 28.66
N ILE A 21 -1.54 -22.13 27.39
CA ILE A 21 -2.26 -20.94 26.93
C ILE A 21 -3.75 -21.28 26.89
N SER A 22 -4.57 -20.51 27.59
CA SER A 22 -6.01 -20.69 27.60
C SER A 22 -6.63 -20.43 26.22
N CYS A 23 -7.80 -21.02 25.94
CA CYS A 23 -8.51 -20.78 24.67
C CYS A 23 -8.82 -19.29 24.43
N SER A 24 -9.08 -18.54 25.49
CA SER A 24 -9.33 -17.09 25.42
C SER A 24 -8.07 -16.31 25.01
N GLU A 25 -6.90 -16.69 25.50
CA GLU A 25 -5.62 -16.08 25.12
C GLU A 25 -5.25 -16.40 23.66
N LEU A 26 -5.59 -17.61 23.18
CA LEU A 26 -5.42 -17.98 21.78
C LEU A 26 -6.34 -17.18 20.84
N TRP A 27 -7.58 -16.90 21.22
CA TRP A 27 -8.51 -16.05 20.47
C TRP A 27 -7.99 -14.62 20.38
N VAL A 28 -7.61 -14.04 21.49
CA VAL A 28 -7.05 -12.70 21.58
C VAL A 28 -5.80 -12.57 20.73
N LEU A 29 -4.88 -13.53 20.81
CA LEU A 29 -3.67 -13.58 19.99
C LEU A 29 -3.99 -13.70 18.49
N SER A 30 -5.05 -14.43 18.11
CA SER A 30 -5.47 -14.55 16.72
C SER A 30 -6.04 -13.25 16.16
N GLU A 31 -6.74 -12.45 16.96
CA GLU A 31 -7.23 -11.13 16.56
C GLU A 31 -6.10 -10.11 16.42
N GLU A 32 -5.12 -10.14 17.31
CA GLU A 32 -3.91 -9.34 17.21
C GLU A 32 -3.21 -9.56 15.88
N LEU A 33 -2.92 -10.82 15.57
CA LEU A 33 -2.26 -11.19 14.31
C LEU A 33 -3.07 -10.73 13.08
N ARG A 34 -4.40 -10.76 13.15
CA ARG A 34 -5.27 -10.31 12.05
C ARG A 34 -5.20 -8.81 11.81
N ILE A 35 -5.25 -7.98 12.86
CA ILE A 35 -5.18 -6.51 12.70
C ILE A 35 -3.82 -6.12 12.13
N ARG A 36 -2.75 -6.71 12.64
CA ARG A 36 -1.39 -6.49 12.14
C ARG A 36 -1.26 -6.87 10.67
N GLU A 37 -1.65 -8.09 10.33
CA GLU A 37 -1.58 -8.58 8.95
C GLU A 37 -2.49 -7.77 8.02
N LEU A 38 -3.64 -7.29 8.51
CA LEU A 38 -4.52 -6.43 7.74
C LEU A 38 -3.86 -5.09 7.44
N ALA A 39 -3.28 -4.40 8.42
CA ALA A 39 -2.61 -3.13 8.21
C ALA A 39 -1.39 -3.27 7.29
N PHE A 40 -0.54 -4.28 7.53
CA PHE A 40 0.61 -4.60 6.68
C PHE A 40 0.17 -4.90 5.24
N SER A 41 -0.77 -5.83 5.06
CA SER A 41 -1.26 -6.22 3.74
C SER A 41 -1.94 -5.06 3.01
N SER A 42 -2.67 -4.19 3.72
CA SER A 42 -3.29 -3.01 3.11
C SER A 42 -2.25 -2.05 2.55
N CYS A 43 -1.18 -1.78 3.30
CA CYS A 43 -0.07 -0.94 2.85
C CYS A 43 0.65 -1.56 1.65
N VAL A 44 1.04 -2.83 1.75
CA VAL A 44 1.76 -3.52 0.67
C VAL A 44 0.92 -3.62 -0.60
N ASN A 45 -0.39 -3.93 -0.46
CA ASN A 45 -1.30 -3.99 -1.61
C ASN A 45 -1.45 -2.62 -2.28
N MET A 46 -1.48 -1.52 -1.52
CA MET A 46 -1.55 -0.18 -2.10
C MET A 46 -0.30 0.12 -2.94
N ILE A 47 0.89 -0.21 -2.43
CA ILE A 47 2.15 -0.06 -3.18
C ILE A 47 2.17 -0.98 -4.41
N ALA A 48 1.80 -2.25 -4.24
CA ALA A 48 1.77 -3.24 -5.31
C ALA A 48 0.78 -2.86 -6.42
N ASN A 49 -0.40 -2.32 -6.07
CA ASN A 49 -1.36 -1.79 -7.03
C ASN A 49 -0.81 -0.58 -7.79
N ALA A 50 -0.08 0.32 -7.13
CA ALA A 50 0.55 1.45 -7.79
C ALA A 50 1.61 1.00 -8.78
N VAL A 51 2.55 0.13 -8.35
CA VAL A 51 3.61 -0.41 -9.23
C VAL A 51 3.02 -1.27 -10.34
N GLY A 52 1.98 -2.08 -10.05
CA GLY A 52 1.29 -2.91 -11.04
C GLY A 52 0.54 -2.12 -12.12
N LYS A 53 0.27 -0.83 -11.88
CA LYS A 53 -0.34 0.07 -12.86
C LYS A 53 0.69 0.80 -13.72
N CYS A 54 1.97 0.79 -13.33
CA CYS A 54 3.06 1.39 -14.10
C CYS A 54 3.31 0.62 -15.40
N GLU A 55 3.72 1.33 -16.44
CA GLU A 55 4.14 0.74 -17.70
C GLU A 55 5.67 0.59 -17.72
N PHE A 56 6.15 -0.61 -17.97
CA PHE A 56 7.58 -0.92 -18.13
C PHE A 56 7.97 -0.68 -19.59
N LYS A 57 8.38 0.54 -19.93
CA LYS A 57 8.80 0.92 -21.28
C LYS A 57 10.22 0.43 -21.56
N THR A 58 10.39 -0.29 -22.66
CA THR A 58 11.70 -0.76 -23.13
C THR A 58 12.22 0.14 -24.24
N PHE A 59 13.49 0.46 -24.19
CA PHE A 59 14.17 1.32 -25.16
C PHE A 59 15.32 0.58 -25.84
N ARG A 60 15.46 0.84 -27.14
CA ARG A 60 16.62 0.42 -27.92
C ARG A 60 17.13 1.63 -28.70
N GLN A 61 18.43 1.94 -28.52
CA GLN A 61 19.05 3.13 -29.12
C GLN A 61 18.24 4.40 -28.81
N HIS A 62 17.83 4.55 -27.56
CA HIS A 62 16.98 5.66 -27.06
C HIS A 62 15.57 5.75 -27.68
N LYS A 63 15.14 4.77 -28.48
CA LYS A 63 13.80 4.73 -29.06
C LYS A 63 12.92 3.71 -28.32
N PRO A 64 11.67 4.05 -27.99
CA PRO A 64 10.77 3.08 -27.38
C PRO A 64 10.48 1.93 -28.33
N ILE A 65 10.51 0.71 -27.83
CA ILE A 65 10.27 -0.51 -28.59
C ILE A 65 9.43 -1.49 -27.77
N GLN A 66 8.45 -2.13 -28.40
CA GLN A 66 7.73 -3.26 -27.83
C GLN A 66 8.49 -4.54 -28.16
N SER A 67 9.39 -4.94 -27.27
CA SER A 67 10.22 -6.13 -27.37
C SER A 67 9.68 -7.28 -26.53
N ASP A 68 10.33 -8.45 -26.60
CA ASP A 68 10.02 -9.59 -25.71
C ASP A 68 10.13 -9.18 -24.23
N GLU A 69 11.09 -8.31 -23.89
CA GLU A 69 11.26 -7.77 -22.55
C GLU A 69 10.05 -6.89 -22.13
N TYR A 70 9.49 -6.10 -23.07
CA TYR A 70 8.27 -5.33 -22.83
C TYR A 70 7.09 -6.26 -22.51
N TYR A 71 6.91 -7.33 -23.30
CA TYR A 71 5.83 -8.31 -23.07
C TYR A 71 6.01 -9.04 -21.73
N LEU A 72 7.25 -9.39 -21.40
CA LEU A 72 7.61 -10.09 -20.16
C LEU A 72 7.21 -9.28 -18.91
N TRP A 73 7.49 -7.99 -18.89
CA TRP A 73 7.19 -7.14 -17.73
C TRP A 73 5.75 -6.66 -17.65
N ASN A 74 5.10 -6.41 -18.80
CA ASN A 74 3.77 -5.81 -18.81
C ASN A 74 2.63 -6.83 -18.91
N PHE A 75 2.88 -8.04 -19.42
CA PHE A 75 1.81 -9.01 -19.67
C PHE A 75 2.04 -10.38 -19.06
N GLU A 76 3.09 -11.09 -19.43
CA GLU A 76 3.33 -12.49 -19.07
C GLU A 76 4.77 -12.73 -18.60
N PRO A 77 5.08 -12.48 -17.33
CA PRO A 77 6.38 -12.81 -16.74
C PRO A 77 6.69 -14.31 -16.78
N ASN A 78 5.67 -15.13 -16.61
CA ASN A 78 5.74 -16.60 -16.73
C ASN A 78 4.39 -17.19 -17.11
N ILE A 79 4.37 -18.46 -17.49
CA ILE A 79 3.18 -19.18 -17.99
C ILE A 79 2.02 -19.26 -17.00
N ASN A 80 2.27 -19.04 -15.71
CA ASN A 80 1.27 -19.20 -14.65
C ASN A 80 0.83 -17.86 -14.03
N GLN A 81 1.50 -16.77 -14.37
CA GLN A 81 1.24 -15.46 -13.75
C GLN A 81 1.22 -14.36 -14.81
N ASN A 82 0.23 -13.49 -14.70
CA ASN A 82 0.24 -12.20 -15.40
C ASN A 82 1.16 -11.20 -14.66
N SER A 83 1.47 -10.09 -15.30
CA SER A 83 2.32 -9.03 -14.75
C SER A 83 1.83 -8.56 -13.36
N THR A 84 0.54 -8.30 -13.20
CA THR A 84 -0.02 -7.81 -11.93
C THR A 84 0.24 -8.80 -10.79
N ALA A 85 -0.05 -10.09 -10.97
CA ALA A 85 0.17 -11.11 -9.94
C ALA A 85 1.66 -11.28 -9.60
N PHE A 86 2.52 -11.19 -10.62
CA PHE A 86 3.97 -11.26 -10.44
C PHE A 86 4.49 -10.05 -9.65
N LEU A 87 4.10 -8.83 -10.04
CA LEU A 87 4.52 -7.61 -9.36
C LEU A 87 3.98 -7.54 -7.93
N HIS A 88 2.75 -7.98 -7.68
CA HIS A 88 2.22 -8.11 -6.32
C HIS A 88 3.08 -9.05 -5.47
N LYS A 89 3.46 -10.23 -5.99
CA LYS A 89 4.34 -11.16 -5.28
C LYS A 89 5.72 -10.54 -5.04
N LEU A 90 6.28 -9.85 -6.03
CA LEU A 90 7.57 -9.16 -5.94
C LEU A 90 7.56 -8.10 -4.83
N ILE A 91 6.58 -7.19 -4.86
CA ILE A 91 6.46 -6.11 -3.88
C ILE A 91 6.17 -6.67 -2.49
N TYR A 92 5.30 -7.69 -2.37
CA TYR A 92 5.05 -8.34 -1.09
C TYR A 92 6.33 -8.91 -0.48
N LYS A 93 7.14 -9.63 -1.26
CA LYS A 93 8.44 -10.16 -0.81
C LYS A 93 9.40 -9.05 -0.43
N LEU A 94 9.49 -8.02 -1.25
CA LEU A 94 10.38 -6.89 -1.04
C LEU A 94 10.10 -6.17 0.30
N TYR A 95 8.84 -5.98 0.65
CA TYR A 95 8.46 -5.33 1.92
C TYR A 95 8.37 -6.29 3.11
N SER A 96 8.10 -7.58 2.88
CA SER A 96 8.07 -8.58 3.95
C SER A 96 9.47 -8.95 4.44
N ASP A 97 10.38 -9.19 3.50
CA ASP A 97 11.70 -9.75 3.76
C ASP A 97 12.83 -8.71 3.58
N ASN A 98 12.48 -7.46 3.20
CA ASN A 98 13.37 -6.34 2.85
C ASN A 98 14.22 -6.58 1.60
N GLU A 99 14.06 -7.74 0.98
CA GLU A 99 14.72 -8.15 -0.24
C GLU A 99 13.85 -9.12 -1.03
N ALA A 100 13.99 -9.12 -2.35
CA ALA A 100 13.31 -10.05 -3.23
C ALA A 100 14.26 -10.50 -4.34
N LEU A 101 14.25 -11.80 -4.62
CA LEU A 101 15.05 -12.39 -5.68
C LEU A 101 14.16 -12.84 -6.82
N VAL A 102 14.48 -12.41 -8.03
CA VAL A 102 13.85 -12.88 -9.26
C VAL A 102 14.86 -13.67 -10.06
N ILE A 103 14.52 -14.91 -10.37
CA ILE A 103 15.34 -15.78 -11.21
C ILE A 103 14.81 -15.77 -12.64
N SER A 104 15.73 -15.80 -13.62
CA SER A 104 15.38 -16.02 -15.02
C SER A 104 15.50 -17.51 -15.34
N THR A 105 14.46 -18.08 -15.92
CA THR A 105 14.41 -19.48 -16.36
C THR A 105 13.97 -19.54 -17.81
N LYS A 106 14.45 -20.57 -18.54
CA LYS A 106 14.05 -20.75 -19.93
C LYS A 106 12.65 -21.38 -20.02
N ARG A 107 11.84 -20.91 -20.94
CA ARG A 107 10.58 -21.57 -21.28
C ARG A 107 10.84 -22.98 -21.85
N ARG A 108 9.99 -23.94 -21.47
CA ARG A 108 10.12 -25.31 -21.99
C ARG A 108 9.84 -25.43 -23.48
N ASP A 109 9.06 -24.51 -24.02
CA ASP A 109 8.74 -24.40 -25.45
C ASP A 109 9.89 -23.80 -26.30
N GLY A 110 10.98 -23.40 -25.67
CA GLY A 110 12.15 -22.80 -26.32
C GLY A 110 11.96 -21.34 -26.75
N HIS A 111 10.80 -20.77 -26.51
CA HIS A 111 10.48 -19.39 -26.89
C HIS A 111 10.68 -18.42 -25.71
N GLY A 112 11.92 -17.96 -25.50
CA GLY A 112 12.24 -16.89 -24.58
C GLY A 112 12.52 -17.32 -23.14
N GLU A 113 12.57 -16.32 -22.29
CA GLU A 113 12.82 -16.47 -20.84
C GLU A 113 11.56 -16.22 -20.05
N MET A 114 11.56 -16.69 -18.81
CA MET A 114 10.51 -16.44 -17.82
C MET A 114 11.14 -15.85 -16.57
N LEU A 115 10.41 -14.96 -15.92
CA LEU A 115 10.78 -14.39 -14.62
C LEU A 115 9.94 -15.04 -13.53
N VAL A 116 10.60 -15.47 -12.46
CA VAL A 116 9.95 -16.10 -11.32
C VAL A 116 10.47 -15.48 -10.03
N VAL A 117 9.58 -15.03 -9.15
CA VAL A 117 9.94 -14.52 -7.83
C VAL A 117 10.18 -15.70 -6.90
N ALA A 118 11.39 -15.77 -6.31
CA ALA A 118 11.74 -16.79 -5.34
C ALA A 118 10.95 -16.60 -4.03
N ASP A 119 10.55 -17.70 -3.41
CA ASP A 119 9.88 -17.70 -2.12
C ASP A 119 10.87 -17.63 -0.95
N SER A 120 12.02 -18.28 -1.10
CA SER A 120 13.15 -18.16 -0.19
C SER A 120 14.47 -18.32 -0.92
N PHE A 121 15.52 -17.77 -0.36
CA PHE A 121 16.90 -17.91 -0.83
C PHE A 121 17.86 -17.54 0.31
N ILE A 122 19.12 -17.95 0.16
CA ILE A 122 20.18 -17.56 1.08
C ILE A 122 20.94 -16.40 0.43
N SER A 123 20.82 -15.21 1.05
CA SER A 123 21.53 -14.02 0.60
C SER A 123 23.01 -14.12 0.95
N PRO A 124 23.93 -13.91 -0.01
CA PRO A 124 25.35 -13.98 0.25
C PRO A 124 25.85 -12.79 1.06
N LEU A 125 26.97 -12.98 1.76
CA LEU A 125 27.73 -11.86 2.29
C LEU A 125 28.28 -11.04 1.12
N GLN A 126 28.00 -9.73 1.13
CA GLN A 126 28.41 -8.85 0.04
C GLN A 126 29.87 -8.45 0.14
N TYR A 127 30.67 -8.94 -0.79
CA TYR A 127 32.06 -8.50 -0.98
C TYR A 127 32.16 -7.71 -2.29
N PRO A 128 32.65 -6.47 -2.29
CA PRO A 128 32.71 -5.65 -3.51
C PRO A 128 33.54 -6.28 -4.65
N ALA A 129 34.50 -7.12 -4.30
CA ALA A 129 35.44 -7.71 -5.27
C ALA A 129 35.06 -9.13 -5.73
N LYS A 130 34.00 -9.74 -5.17
CA LYS A 130 33.59 -11.10 -5.51
C LYS A 130 32.13 -11.09 -5.98
N MET A 131 31.88 -11.80 -7.08
CA MET A 131 30.51 -12.00 -7.57
C MET A 131 29.69 -12.79 -6.52
N ASN A 132 28.50 -12.31 -6.21
CA ASN A 132 27.60 -12.97 -5.29
C ASN A 132 27.06 -14.28 -5.87
N GLU A 133 26.83 -15.24 -4.98
CA GLU A 133 26.25 -16.53 -5.30
C GLU A 133 25.06 -16.80 -4.40
N TYR A 134 23.91 -17.13 -4.99
CA TYR A 134 22.66 -17.37 -4.30
C TYR A 134 22.36 -18.87 -4.27
N THR A 135 22.10 -19.39 -3.08
CA THR A 135 21.82 -20.81 -2.83
C THR A 135 20.47 -20.99 -2.12
N GLY A 136 19.95 -22.22 -2.07
CA GLY A 136 18.71 -22.51 -1.37
C GLY A 136 17.50 -21.78 -1.96
N VAL A 137 17.51 -21.49 -3.25
CA VAL A 137 16.40 -20.83 -3.94
C VAL A 137 15.22 -21.79 -4.04
N THR A 138 14.06 -21.35 -3.53
CA THR A 138 12.82 -22.11 -3.62
C THR A 138 11.73 -21.32 -4.33
N VAL A 139 10.88 -22.00 -5.09
CA VAL A 139 9.69 -21.44 -5.74
C VAL A 139 8.54 -22.41 -5.52
N GLY A 140 7.57 -22.03 -4.69
CA GLY A 140 6.53 -22.94 -4.23
C GLY A 140 7.13 -24.15 -3.50
N GLU A 141 6.83 -25.35 -3.98
CA GLU A 141 7.37 -26.59 -3.42
C GLU A 141 8.70 -27.03 -4.08
N VAL A 142 9.15 -26.30 -5.12
CA VAL A 142 10.36 -26.64 -5.87
C VAL A 142 11.57 -25.95 -5.26
N SER A 143 12.57 -26.76 -4.85
CA SER A 143 13.89 -26.28 -4.42
C SER A 143 14.88 -26.48 -5.57
N TYR A 144 15.60 -25.40 -5.89
CA TYR A 144 16.67 -25.44 -6.90
C TYR A 144 17.99 -25.85 -6.24
N GLU A 145 18.60 -26.94 -6.69
CA GLU A 145 19.95 -27.34 -6.26
C GLU A 145 21.04 -26.47 -6.90
N LYS A 146 20.68 -25.76 -7.98
CA LYS A 146 21.59 -24.87 -8.70
C LYS A 146 21.93 -23.64 -7.83
N THR A 147 23.22 -23.33 -7.77
CA THR A 147 23.71 -22.03 -7.30
C THR A 147 23.57 -21.01 -8.42
N PHE A 148 22.85 -19.92 -8.16
CA PHE A 148 22.67 -18.83 -9.10
C PHE A 148 23.75 -17.77 -8.87
N LYS A 149 24.34 -17.28 -9.95
CA LYS A 149 25.30 -16.17 -9.89
C LYS A 149 24.58 -14.83 -9.95
N GLU A 150 25.24 -13.79 -9.47
CA GLU A 150 24.76 -12.41 -9.45
C GLU A 150 24.21 -11.94 -10.82
N ASN A 151 24.79 -12.36 -11.93
CA ASN A 151 24.37 -12.00 -13.29
C ASN A 151 23.19 -12.82 -13.85
N GLU A 152 22.75 -13.86 -13.13
CA GLU A 152 21.63 -14.73 -13.53
C GLU A 152 20.33 -14.36 -12.81
N VAL A 153 20.38 -13.41 -11.89
CA VAL A 153 19.25 -13.03 -11.03
C VAL A 153 19.07 -11.53 -10.96
N LEU A 154 17.85 -11.09 -10.66
CA LEU A 154 17.55 -9.73 -10.25
C LEU A 154 17.38 -9.74 -8.75
N HIS A 155 18.22 -9.02 -8.03
CA HIS A 155 18.16 -8.94 -6.58
C HIS A 155 17.74 -7.54 -6.15
N PHE A 156 16.48 -7.39 -5.81
CA PHE A 156 15.91 -6.16 -5.32
C PHE A 156 16.07 -6.08 -3.80
N ARG A 157 16.53 -4.94 -3.29
CA ARG A 157 16.68 -4.69 -1.85
C ARG A 157 16.21 -3.28 -1.54
N LEU A 158 15.47 -3.12 -0.46
CA LEU A 158 15.16 -1.79 0.03
C LEU A 158 16.39 -1.17 0.70
N ASN A 159 16.61 0.12 0.44
CA ASN A 159 17.80 0.84 0.95
C ASN A 159 17.66 1.27 2.42
N HIS A 160 16.52 1.02 3.04
CA HIS A 160 16.29 1.30 4.45
C HIS A 160 16.32 0.01 5.29
N GLU A 161 16.48 0.17 6.58
CA GLU A 161 16.39 -0.94 7.53
C GLU A 161 15.01 -1.60 7.44
N ASN A 162 14.97 -2.90 7.74
CA ASN A 162 13.71 -3.64 7.72
C ASN A 162 12.72 -3.03 8.73
N VAL A 163 11.64 -2.46 8.22
CA VAL A 163 10.62 -1.75 8.99
C VAL A 163 9.73 -2.73 9.77
N LYS A 164 9.62 -3.98 9.32
CA LYS A 164 8.76 -4.99 9.91
C LYS A 164 9.02 -5.26 11.41
N PRO A 165 10.27 -5.43 11.88
CA PRO A 165 10.54 -5.58 13.32
C PRO A 165 10.11 -4.38 14.15
N VAL A 166 10.24 -3.17 13.61
CA VAL A 166 9.81 -1.92 14.28
C VAL A 166 8.30 -1.88 14.40
N ILE A 167 7.60 -2.21 13.33
CA ILE A 167 6.15 -2.34 13.32
C ILE A 167 5.72 -3.43 14.31
N ASP A 168 6.36 -4.58 14.32
CA ASP A 168 6.05 -5.67 15.24
C ASP A 168 6.20 -5.26 16.72
N ALA A 169 7.23 -4.49 17.06
CA ALA A 169 7.42 -3.97 18.42
C ALA A 169 6.34 -2.94 18.82
N LEU A 170 5.97 -2.05 17.91
CA LEU A 170 4.87 -1.10 18.09
C LEU A 170 3.55 -1.83 18.31
N TYR A 171 3.27 -2.84 17.52
CA TYR A 171 2.07 -3.67 17.67
C TYR A 171 1.97 -4.32 19.05
N GLN A 172 3.06 -4.92 19.54
CA GLN A 172 3.06 -5.54 20.85
C GLN A 172 2.72 -4.56 21.97
N SER A 173 3.15 -3.31 21.84
CA SER A 173 2.86 -2.26 22.80
C SER A 173 1.40 -1.82 22.77
N TYR A 174 0.89 -1.53 21.58
CA TYR A 174 -0.52 -1.12 21.37
C TYR A 174 -1.51 -2.25 21.68
N TYR A 175 -1.14 -3.47 21.39
CA TYR A 175 -1.95 -4.64 21.71
C TYR A 175 -2.23 -4.77 23.20
N LYS A 176 -1.23 -4.59 24.07
CA LYS A 176 -1.44 -4.60 25.51
C LYS A 176 -2.42 -3.53 25.96
N LEU A 177 -2.33 -2.34 25.38
CA LEU A 177 -3.27 -1.24 25.64
C LEU A 177 -4.68 -1.59 25.17
N MET A 178 -4.81 -2.09 23.93
CA MET A 178 -6.09 -2.47 23.34
C MET A 178 -6.75 -3.63 24.11
N SER A 179 -6.00 -4.66 24.45
CA SER A 179 -6.47 -5.78 25.29
C SER A 179 -6.95 -5.29 26.66
N SER A 180 -6.21 -4.36 27.27
CA SER A 180 -6.60 -3.75 28.53
C SER A 180 -7.87 -2.89 28.38
N ALA A 181 -7.97 -2.11 27.30
CA ALA A 181 -9.15 -1.29 27.00
C ALA A 181 -10.38 -2.18 26.75
N MET A 182 -10.25 -3.25 25.98
CA MET A 182 -11.32 -4.22 25.73
C MET A 182 -11.77 -4.93 27.00
N LYS A 183 -10.84 -5.39 27.86
CA LYS A 183 -11.15 -5.97 29.16
C LYS A 183 -11.90 -4.98 30.06
N ASN A 184 -11.42 -3.74 30.09
CA ASN A 184 -12.07 -2.68 30.86
C ASN A 184 -13.45 -2.33 30.32
N TYR A 185 -13.65 -2.32 29.01
CA TYR A 185 -14.94 -2.10 28.37
C TYR A 185 -15.90 -3.26 28.69
N THR A 186 -15.46 -4.49 28.51
CA THR A 186 -16.25 -5.69 28.83
C THR A 186 -16.63 -5.73 30.31
N TRP A 187 -15.66 -5.40 31.17
CA TRP A 187 -15.92 -5.32 32.61
C TRP A 187 -16.88 -4.17 32.94
N GLY A 188 -16.71 -2.98 32.35
CA GLY A 188 -17.57 -1.84 32.60
C GLY A 188 -19.00 -1.98 32.01
N SER A 189 -19.14 -2.80 30.95
CA SER A 189 -20.46 -3.10 30.33
C SER A 189 -21.18 -4.26 31.03
N GLY A 190 -20.45 -5.05 31.83
CA GLY A 190 -21.01 -6.16 32.59
C GLY A 190 -21.80 -5.71 33.82
N LYS A 191 -22.83 -6.49 34.18
CA LYS A 191 -23.53 -6.33 35.47
C LYS A 191 -22.67 -7.04 36.54
N HIS A 192 -22.10 -6.28 37.46
CA HIS A 192 -21.31 -6.84 38.57
C HIS A 192 -22.04 -6.56 39.89
N LEU A 193 -22.45 -7.62 40.52
CA LEU A 193 -23.13 -7.53 41.80
C LEU A 193 -22.18 -7.91 42.93
N LYS A 194 -22.11 -7.06 43.95
CA LYS A 194 -21.54 -7.38 45.23
C LYS A 194 -22.64 -7.87 46.15
N VAL A 195 -22.52 -9.08 46.65
CA VAL A 195 -23.46 -9.63 47.62
C VAL A 195 -22.85 -9.46 48.99
N HIS A 196 -23.52 -8.69 49.87
CA HIS A 196 -23.17 -8.58 51.27
C HIS A 196 -24.05 -9.53 52.09
N VAL A 197 -23.46 -10.37 52.87
CA VAL A 197 -24.18 -11.31 53.78
C VAL A 197 -23.93 -10.84 55.19
N ALA A 198 -25.01 -10.37 55.88
CA ALA A 198 -24.89 -9.74 57.19
C ALA A 198 -24.50 -10.71 58.29
N GLN A 199 -24.93 -11.97 58.20
CA GLN A 199 -24.56 -13.03 59.16
C GLN A 199 -24.33 -14.34 58.43
N ILE A 200 -23.15 -14.95 58.64
CA ILE A 200 -22.89 -16.32 58.23
C ILE A 200 -23.19 -17.22 59.41
N PRO A 201 -24.22 -18.08 59.39
CA PRO A 201 -24.50 -19.00 60.46
C PRO A 201 -23.29 -19.94 60.71
N GLN A 202 -22.69 -19.87 61.88
CA GLN A 202 -21.59 -20.78 62.23
C GLN A 202 -22.17 -22.17 62.45
N GLY A 203 -21.72 -23.15 61.59
CA GLY A 203 -22.02 -24.57 61.77
C GLY A 203 -23.13 -25.14 60.84
N GLU A 204 -23.68 -24.39 59.88
CA GLU A 204 -24.58 -24.98 58.90
C GLU A 204 -23.76 -25.57 57.71
N GLU A 205 -23.67 -26.89 57.64
CA GLU A 205 -23.09 -27.60 56.47
C GLU A 205 -23.84 -27.30 55.17
N ASN A 206 -25.08 -26.80 55.28
CA ASN A 206 -25.92 -26.46 54.11
C ASN A 206 -25.73 -25.03 53.60
N PHE A 207 -25.07 -24.14 54.36
CA PHE A 207 -24.94 -22.73 53.93
C PHE A 207 -24.25 -22.58 52.57
N GLN A 208 -23.12 -23.23 52.41
CA GLN A 208 -22.36 -23.17 51.12
C GLN A 208 -23.17 -23.74 49.96
N ARG A 209 -23.96 -24.79 50.21
CA ARG A 209 -24.81 -25.43 49.20
C ARG A 209 -25.95 -24.52 48.83
N ASN A 210 -26.63 -23.93 49.79
CA ASN A 210 -27.74 -22.98 49.56
C ASN A 210 -27.26 -21.72 48.90
N PHE A 211 -26.14 -21.17 49.32
CA PHE A 211 -25.53 -20.00 48.70
C PHE A 211 -25.11 -20.28 47.22
N SER A 212 -24.51 -21.44 46.99
CA SER A 212 -24.15 -21.86 45.61
C SER A 212 -25.37 -22.03 44.73
N ASN A 213 -26.49 -22.54 45.26
CA ASN A 213 -27.74 -22.66 44.52
C ASN A 213 -28.33 -21.29 44.18
N ILE A 214 -28.37 -20.35 45.15
CA ILE A 214 -28.81 -18.98 44.90
C ILE A 214 -27.97 -18.32 43.79
N ILE A 215 -26.65 -18.44 43.88
CA ILE A 215 -25.76 -17.89 42.88
C ILE A 215 -25.99 -18.52 41.50
N ASN A 216 -26.13 -19.82 41.41
CA ASN A 216 -26.21 -20.51 40.12
C ASN A 216 -27.62 -20.42 39.49
N GLU A 217 -28.66 -20.51 40.28
CA GLU A 217 -30.04 -20.62 39.78
C GLU A 217 -30.77 -19.24 39.67
N GLN A 218 -30.29 -18.24 40.45
CA GLN A 218 -30.96 -16.93 40.47
C GLN A 218 -30.06 -15.79 40.01
N VAL A 219 -28.86 -15.66 40.56
CA VAL A 219 -27.97 -14.54 40.29
C VAL A 219 -27.33 -14.65 38.88
N LYS A 220 -26.84 -15.81 38.50
CA LYS A 220 -26.27 -16.00 37.14
C LYS A 220 -27.22 -15.79 35.99
N PRO A 221 -28.45 -16.34 36.01
CA PRO A 221 -29.46 -16.05 34.97
C PRO A 221 -29.81 -14.57 34.88
N PHE A 222 -29.96 -13.90 36.03
CA PHE A 222 -30.21 -12.45 36.08
C PHE A 222 -29.08 -11.64 35.47
N LEU A 223 -27.81 -12.02 35.75
CA LEU A 223 -26.61 -11.37 35.17
C LEU A 223 -26.52 -11.62 33.67
N ASN A 224 -26.87 -12.79 33.21
CA ASN A 224 -26.81 -13.16 31.79
C ASN A 224 -27.91 -12.52 30.92
N GLY A 225 -28.88 -11.86 31.54
CA GLY A 225 -29.92 -11.14 30.82
C GLY A 225 -31.12 -11.98 30.41
N ASP A 226 -31.24 -13.22 30.92
CA ASP A 226 -32.37 -14.14 30.59
C ASP A 226 -33.65 -13.82 31.33
N GLY A 227 -33.82 -12.58 31.78
CA GLY A 227 -35.08 -12.11 32.40
C GLY A 227 -35.36 -12.65 33.80
N GLY A 228 -34.33 -13.03 34.53
CA GLY A 228 -34.45 -13.55 35.89
C GLY A 228 -34.88 -12.48 36.89
N VAL A 229 -35.66 -12.90 37.90
CA VAL A 229 -35.97 -12.12 39.09
C VAL A 229 -34.87 -12.38 40.12
N LEU A 230 -34.28 -11.32 40.65
CA LEU A 230 -33.33 -11.41 41.76
C LEU A 230 -34.11 -11.22 43.06
N PRO A 231 -34.42 -12.27 43.84
CA PRO A 231 -35.13 -12.11 45.08
C PRO A 231 -34.17 -11.53 46.15
N GLU A 232 -34.69 -10.58 46.91
CA GLU A 232 -34.01 -10.01 48.07
C GLU A 232 -34.43 -10.78 49.29
N PHE A 233 -33.45 -11.37 49.98
CA PHE A 233 -33.67 -12.09 51.24
C PHE A 233 -33.11 -11.28 52.40
N ASP A 234 -33.78 -11.36 53.56
CA ASP A 234 -33.26 -10.72 54.79
C ASP A 234 -31.80 -11.15 55.09
N GLY A 235 -30.95 -10.17 55.22
CA GLY A 235 -29.52 -10.39 55.42
C GLY A 235 -28.64 -10.48 54.15
N TYR A 236 -29.23 -10.38 52.95
CA TYR A 236 -28.50 -10.33 51.69
C TYR A 236 -28.73 -8.98 51.03
N GLU A 237 -27.66 -8.22 50.89
CA GLU A 237 -27.67 -6.92 50.22
C GLU A 237 -26.95 -7.00 48.89
N TYR A 238 -27.64 -6.65 47.79
CA TYR A 238 -27.04 -6.68 46.44
C TYR A 238 -26.66 -5.27 46.04
N THR A 239 -25.40 -4.99 45.93
CA THR A 239 -24.90 -3.70 45.44
C THR A 239 -24.30 -3.87 44.04
N ASN A 240 -24.79 -3.10 43.07
CA ASN A 240 -24.17 -3.07 41.77
C ASN A 240 -22.84 -2.30 41.87
N ILE A 241 -21.73 -3.01 41.64
CA ILE A 241 -20.37 -2.42 41.58
C ILE A 241 -19.86 -2.28 40.16
N GLY A 242 -20.62 -2.71 39.16
CA GLY A 242 -20.32 -2.57 37.76
C GLY A 242 -20.90 -1.29 37.19
N GLY A 243 -20.07 -0.56 36.46
CA GLY A 243 -20.50 0.55 35.68
C GLY A 243 -20.81 1.82 36.48
N ASN A 244 -19.81 2.56 36.88
CA ASN A 244 -20.02 3.97 37.19
C ASN A 244 -20.43 4.65 35.87
N PRO A 245 -21.68 5.23 35.78
CA PRO A 245 -22.13 5.87 34.53
C PRO A 245 -21.25 7.05 34.09
N ASP A 246 -20.44 7.60 35.00
CA ASP A 246 -19.48 8.67 34.72
C ASP A 246 -18.21 8.20 34.01
N THR A 247 -17.94 6.91 33.94
CA THR A 247 -16.89 6.33 33.11
C THR A 247 -17.49 5.80 31.80
N GLN A 248 -18.07 6.66 30.99
CA GLN A 248 -18.32 6.36 29.57
C GLN A 248 -16.99 6.08 28.86
N ARG A 249 -16.47 4.89 29.11
CA ARG A 249 -15.35 4.34 28.32
C ARG A 249 -15.91 4.03 26.95
N SER A 250 -15.62 4.91 26.03
CA SER A 250 -16.15 4.92 24.69
C SER A 250 -15.48 3.85 23.84
N THR A 251 -16.26 3.11 23.05
CA THR A 251 -15.74 2.32 21.92
C THR A 251 -14.86 3.16 20.98
N ARG A 252 -14.96 4.50 21.08
CA ARG A 252 -14.08 5.45 20.38
C ARG A 252 -12.60 5.28 20.74
N ASP A 253 -12.29 4.95 22.02
CA ASP A 253 -10.88 4.77 22.44
C ASP A 253 -10.27 3.54 21.79
N ILE A 254 -11.04 2.46 21.64
CA ILE A 254 -10.58 1.24 20.95
C ILE A 254 -10.38 1.54 19.46
N ARG A 255 -11.31 2.29 18.84
CA ARG A 255 -11.20 2.69 17.44
C ARG A 255 -9.98 3.59 17.23
N SER A 256 -9.74 4.56 18.10
CA SER A 256 -8.55 5.42 18.02
C SER A 256 -7.26 4.63 18.10
N LEU A 257 -7.17 3.60 18.95
CA LEU A 257 -5.99 2.72 19.01
C LEU A 257 -5.78 1.94 17.71
N ILE A 258 -6.86 1.49 17.06
CA ILE A 258 -6.77 0.82 15.75
C ILE A 258 -6.33 1.82 14.68
N ASP A 259 -6.92 3.02 14.64
CA ASP A 259 -6.57 4.08 13.70
C ASP A 259 -5.10 4.51 13.86
N ASP A 260 -4.59 4.58 15.10
CA ASP A 260 -3.18 4.82 15.40
C ASP A 260 -2.27 3.74 14.80
N ILE A 261 -2.64 2.46 14.95
CA ILE A 261 -1.91 1.34 14.37
C ILE A 261 -1.81 1.49 12.85
N PHE A 262 -2.93 1.75 12.18
CA PHE A 262 -2.93 1.96 10.73
C PHE A 262 -2.09 3.18 10.35
N THR A 263 -2.19 4.27 11.09
CA THR A 263 -1.41 5.50 10.87
C THR A 263 0.09 5.27 11.00
N PHE A 264 0.54 4.58 12.06
CA PHE A 264 1.96 4.26 12.24
C PHE A 264 2.46 3.30 11.17
N THR A 265 1.65 2.29 10.81
CA THR A 265 2.01 1.36 9.73
C THR A 265 2.12 2.11 8.41
N ALA A 266 1.15 2.97 8.06
CA ALA A 266 1.18 3.78 6.86
C ALA A 266 2.45 4.65 6.80
N ASN A 267 2.75 5.37 7.87
CA ASN A 267 3.95 6.21 7.96
C ASN A 267 5.25 5.40 7.80
N ALA A 268 5.31 4.20 8.36
CA ALA A 268 6.46 3.32 8.24
C ALA A 268 6.69 2.83 6.80
N PHE A 269 5.62 2.72 6.01
CA PHE A 269 5.66 2.41 4.57
C PHE A 269 5.65 3.66 3.69
N GLY A 270 5.76 4.85 4.27
CA GLY A 270 5.74 6.12 3.56
C GLY A 270 4.43 6.44 2.86
N ILE A 271 3.34 5.81 3.28
CA ILE A 271 2.00 6.06 2.76
C ILE A 271 1.34 7.14 3.62
N PRO A 272 0.82 8.23 3.02
CA PRO A 272 0.03 9.20 3.76
C PRO A 272 -1.19 8.52 4.41
N PRO A 273 -1.39 8.64 5.74
CA PRO A 273 -2.48 7.95 6.44
C PRO A 273 -3.87 8.24 5.89
N VAL A 274 -4.07 9.45 5.34
CA VAL A 274 -5.34 9.86 4.71
C VAL A 274 -5.74 8.93 3.55
N LEU A 275 -4.78 8.36 2.83
CA LEU A 275 -5.04 7.42 1.73
C LEU A 275 -5.44 6.03 2.23
N LEU A 276 -4.96 5.64 3.40
CA LEU A 276 -5.27 4.33 3.99
C LEU A 276 -6.60 4.36 4.79
N LEU A 277 -6.87 5.46 5.49
CA LEU A 277 -8.07 5.62 6.31
C LEU A 277 -9.30 6.03 5.50
N GLY A 278 -9.13 6.43 4.22
CA GLY A 278 -10.22 6.75 3.30
C GLY A 278 -10.86 8.12 3.51
N ASP A 279 -10.11 9.07 4.09
CA ASP A 279 -10.57 10.45 4.22
C ASP A 279 -10.56 11.13 2.84
N VAL A 280 -11.64 11.81 2.47
CA VAL A 280 -11.83 12.33 1.10
C VAL A 280 -11.17 13.70 0.90
N ALA A 281 -10.98 14.47 1.97
CA ALA A 281 -10.42 15.81 1.88
C ALA A 281 -8.90 15.78 1.67
N GLY A 282 -8.41 16.46 0.62
CA GLY A 282 -6.97 16.60 0.34
C GLY A 282 -6.28 15.35 -0.23
N THR A 283 -7.03 14.35 -0.70
CA THR A 283 -6.47 13.11 -1.24
C THR A 283 -5.64 13.31 -2.50
N GLN A 284 -6.00 14.24 -3.38
CA GLN A 284 -5.30 14.50 -4.64
C GLN A 284 -3.83 14.90 -4.41
N ASP A 285 -3.60 15.88 -3.52
CA ASP A 285 -2.25 16.35 -3.18
C ASP A 285 -1.45 15.28 -2.44
N ALA A 286 -2.13 14.53 -1.56
CA ALA A 286 -1.52 13.41 -0.85
C ALA A 286 -1.07 12.30 -1.81
N VAL A 287 -1.87 11.95 -2.82
CA VAL A 287 -1.50 11.00 -3.87
C VAL A 287 -0.31 11.49 -4.67
N THR A 288 -0.33 12.73 -5.16
CA THR A 288 0.78 13.30 -5.95
C THR A 288 2.08 13.30 -5.15
N ARG A 289 2.02 13.71 -3.88
CA ARG A 289 3.17 13.70 -3.00
C ARG A 289 3.69 12.29 -2.74
N TRP A 290 2.80 11.34 -2.48
CA TRP A 290 3.16 9.94 -2.27
C TRP A 290 3.83 9.32 -3.49
N LEU A 291 3.29 9.57 -4.68
CA LEU A 291 3.89 9.10 -5.92
C LEU A 291 5.32 9.64 -6.06
N THR A 292 5.50 10.95 -5.95
CA THR A 292 6.82 11.59 -6.16
C THR A 292 7.85 11.20 -5.11
N THR A 293 7.44 11.02 -3.82
CA THR A 293 8.41 10.78 -2.74
C THR A 293 8.67 9.31 -2.43
N PHE A 294 7.76 8.40 -2.84
CA PHE A 294 7.86 6.98 -2.51
C PHE A 294 7.79 6.05 -3.72
N ILE A 295 6.81 6.24 -4.61
CA ILE A 295 6.63 5.32 -5.74
C ILE A 295 7.68 5.57 -6.82
N ASP A 296 7.95 6.83 -7.18
CA ASP A 296 8.96 7.15 -8.18
C ASP A 296 10.36 6.63 -7.76
N PRO A 297 10.87 6.88 -6.55
CA PRO A 297 12.14 6.32 -6.11
C PRO A 297 12.16 4.78 -6.05
N LEU A 298 11.05 4.13 -5.70
CA LEU A 298 10.94 2.69 -5.74
C LEU A 298 11.02 2.16 -7.19
N CYS A 299 10.30 2.79 -8.11
CA CYS A 299 10.34 2.45 -9.53
C CYS A 299 11.73 2.70 -10.13
N ASP A 300 12.40 3.79 -9.74
CA ASP A 300 13.78 4.08 -10.15
C ASP A 300 14.73 2.96 -9.68
N GLN A 301 14.63 2.52 -8.44
CA GLN A 301 15.43 1.43 -7.92
C GLN A 301 15.18 0.11 -8.65
N LEU A 302 13.91 -0.21 -8.98
CA LEU A 302 13.57 -1.39 -9.74
C LEU A 302 14.13 -1.32 -11.17
N GLN A 303 13.99 -0.20 -11.86
CA GLN A 303 14.49 -0.04 -13.24
C GLN A 303 16.01 -0.05 -13.32
N GLU A 304 16.72 0.46 -12.30
CA GLU A 304 18.17 0.41 -12.22
C GLU A 304 18.66 -1.04 -12.17
N GLU A 305 18.09 -1.86 -11.31
CA GLU A 305 18.47 -3.28 -11.20
C GLU A 305 18.11 -4.05 -12.46
N ILE A 306 16.95 -3.82 -13.06
CA ILE A 306 16.55 -4.44 -14.33
C ILE A 306 17.54 -4.03 -15.43
N THR A 307 17.81 -2.73 -15.59
CA THR A 307 18.72 -2.23 -16.61
C THR A 307 20.14 -2.77 -16.42
N ARG A 308 20.64 -2.75 -15.17
CA ARG A 308 21.98 -3.26 -14.83
C ARG A 308 22.16 -4.73 -15.21
N LYS A 309 21.14 -5.55 -14.96
CA LYS A 309 21.25 -7.02 -15.14
C LYS A 309 20.85 -7.47 -16.54
N ARG A 310 19.81 -6.88 -17.12
CA ARG A 310 19.26 -7.33 -18.40
C ARG A 310 20.01 -6.75 -19.60
N TYR A 311 20.53 -5.53 -19.48
CA TYR A 311 21.22 -4.86 -20.57
C TYR A 311 22.71 -4.69 -20.33
N GLY A 312 23.11 -4.57 -19.08
CA GLY A 312 24.51 -4.35 -18.70
C GLY A 312 25.07 -3.01 -19.21
N PHE A 313 26.38 -2.82 -19.01
CA PHE A 313 27.04 -1.56 -19.38
C PHE A 313 27.03 -1.30 -20.89
N GLU A 314 27.30 -2.31 -21.72
CA GLU A 314 27.34 -2.15 -23.17
C GLU A 314 25.94 -1.90 -23.78
N GLY A 315 24.89 -2.52 -23.23
CA GLY A 315 23.53 -2.25 -23.63
C GLY A 315 23.13 -0.82 -23.28
N TRP A 316 23.34 -0.42 -22.03
CA TRP A 316 23.07 0.93 -21.56
C TRP A 316 23.80 2.00 -22.39
N LYS A 317 25.07 1.78 -22.71
CA LYS A 317 25.86 2.68 -23.56
C LYS A 317 25.29 2.85 -24.98
N ARG A 318 24.66 1.80 -25.52
CA ARG A 318 23.95 1.86 -26.80
C ARG A 318 22.60 2.56 -26.73
N GLY A 319 22.10 2.86 -25.52
CA GLY A 319 20.78 3.41 -25.29
C GLY A 319 19.67 2.34 -25.15
N ASP A 320 20.06 1.12 -24.73
CA ASP A 320 19.14 0.03 -24.43
C ASP A 320 18.89 0.00 -22.92
N TYR A 321 17.66 0.20 -22.46
CA TYR A 321 17.29 0.23 -21.05
C TYR A 321 15.80 0.03 -20.84
N VAL A 322 15.38 -0.20 -19.61
CA VAL A 322 13.98 -0.17 -19.19
C VAL A 322 13.73 1.11 -18.38
N ARG A 323 12.58 1.72 -18.59
CA ARG A 323 12.06 2.83 -17.78
C ARG A 323 10.66 2.49 -17.32
N ILE A 324 10.41 2.63 -16.02
CA ILE A 324 9.08 2.44 -15.43
C ILE A 324 8.36 3.78 -15.47
N ASP A 325 7.24 3.84 -16.16
CA ASP A 325 6.43 5.05 -16.31
C ASP A 325 5.33 5.06 -15.24
N THR A 326 5.48 5.94 -14.28
CA THR A 326 4.55 6.13 -13.16
C THR A 326 3.39 7.08 -13.49
N THR A 327 3.45 7.78 -14.64
CA THR A 327 2.40 8.74 -15.03
C THR A 327 1.06 8.05 -15.32
N THR A 328 1.08 6.75 -15.59
CA THR A 328 -0.11 5.92 -15.80
C THR A 328 -0.94 5.67 -14.53
N ILE A 329 -0.39 5.96 -13.35
CA ILE A 329 -1.07 5.72 -12.06
C ILE A 329 -2.22 6.70 -11.87
N VAL A 330 -2.04 7.96 -12.22
CA VAL A 330 -3.07 8.99 -12.10
C VAL A 330 -3.86 9.09 -13.41
N HIS A 331 -5.17 9.02 -13.30
CA HIS A 331 -6.02 9.26 -14.47
C HIS A 331 -5.93 10.73 -14.88
N PHE A 332 -5.51 10.97 -16.13
CA PHE A 332 -5.53 12.30 -16.71
C PHE A 332 -6.97 12.65 -17.10
N ASP A 333 -7.61 13.52 -16.31
CA ASP A 333 -8.92 14.06 -16.67
C ASP A 333 -8.72 15.22 -17.66
N MET A 334 -9.00 14.93 -18.95
CA MET A 334 -8.86 15.89 -20.02
C MET A 334 -9.82 17.09 -19.87
N PHE A 335 -11.02 16.87 -19.33
CA PHE A 335 -12.01 17.94 -19.16
C PHE A 335 -11.64 18.88 -18.02
N ALA A 336 -11.17 18.33 -16.90
CA ALA A 336 -10.68 19.14 -15.77
C ALA A 336 -9.43 19.94 -16.15
N ASN A 337 -8.63 19.44 -17.12
CA ASN A 337 -7.37 20.06 -17.54
C ASN A 337 -7.44 20.75 -18.91
N ALA A 338 -8.63 20.99 -19.47
CA ALA A 338 -8.80 21.51 -20.82
C ALA A 338 -8.02 22.82 -21.07
N ALA A 339 -8.04 23.74 -20.12
CA ALA A 339 -7.28 25.01 -20.24
C ALA A 339 -5.74 24.79 -20.23
N ASN A 340 -5.25 23.81 -19.52
CA ASN A 340 -3.83 23.44 -19.51
C ASN A 340 -3.43 22.76 -20.81
N VAL A 341 -4.29 21.88 -21.33
CA VAL A 341 -4.11 21.22 -22.65
C VAL A 341 -4.00 22.23 -23.76
N GLU A 342 -4.89 23.24 -23.80
CA GLU A 342 -4.84 24.33 -24.76
C GLU A 342 -3.50 25.08 -24.70
N LYS A 343 -3.03 25.41 -23.49
CA LYS A 343 -1.73 26.07 -23.28
C LYS A 343 -0.55 25.20 -23.72
N LEU A 344 -0.57 23.89 -23.43
CA LEU A 344 0.49 22.95 -23.83
C LEU A 344 0.59 22.80 -25.35
N ILE A 345 -0.55 22.67 -26.03
CA ILE A 345 -0.60 22.62 -27.50
C ILE A 345 -0.20 23.98 -28.08
N GLY A 346 -0.76 25.07 -27.58
CA GLY A 346 -0.52 26.42 -28.06
C GLY A 346 0.91 26.93 -27.82
N SER A 347 1.64 26.39 -26.87
CA SER A 347 3.06 26.67 -26.65
C SER A 347 3.99 25.88 -27.58
N GLY A 348 3.48 24.95 -28.36
CA GLY A 348 4.27 24.06 -29.19
C GLY A 348 5.06 22.99 -28.41
N ALA A 349 4.82 22.86 -27.10
CA ALA A 349 5.52 21.86 -26.28
C ALA A 349 5.03 20.44 -26.58
N TYR A 350 3.73 20.28 -26.92
CA TYR A 350 3.08 19.01 -27.18
C TYR A 350 2.26 19.06 -28.45
N SER A 351 2.26 17.97 -29.23
CA SER A 351 1.34 17.75 -30.34
C SER A 351 -0.03 17.28 -29.83
N ILE A 352 -1.05 17.30 -30.68
CA ILE A 352 -2.38 16.78 -30.38
C ILE A 352 -2.29 15.26 -30.06
N ASN A 353 -1.47 14.52 -30.80
CA ASN A 353 -1.27 13.09 -30.58
C ASN A 353 -0.54 12.79 -29.28
N ASP A 354 0.35 13.66 -28.81
CA ASP A 354 1.00 13.49 -27.50
C ASP A 354 -0.01 13.62 -26.36
N VAL A 355 -0.90 14.62 -26.45
CA VAL A 355 -1.98 14.82 -25.45
C VAL A 355 -2.97 13.65 -25.49
N ARG A 356 -3.36 13.18 -26.68
CA ARG A 356 -4.23 12.00 -26.81
C ARG A 356 -3.60 10.75 -26.22
N ALA A 357 -2.31 10.53 -26.47
CA ALA A 357 -1.57 9.42 -25.89
C ALA A 357 -1.52 9.50 -24.34
N ALA A 358 -1.28 10.69 -23.79
CA ALA A 358 -1.32 10.92 -22.34
C ALA A 358 -2.71 10.67 -21.74
N ALA A 359 -3.78 10.94 -22.51
CA ALA A 359 -5.17 10.67 -22.13
C ALA A 359 -5.62 9.23 -22.40
N GLY A 360 -4.72 8.33 -22.85
CA GLY A 360 -5.07 6.96 -23.20
C GLY A 360 -5.94 6.80 -24.43
N GLN A 361 -6.02 7.85 -25.29
CA GLN A 361 -6.81 7.82 -26.53
C GLN A 361 -5.96 7.38 -27.72
N PRO A 362 -6.54 6.69 -28.70
CA PRO A 362 -5.83 6.31 -29.93
C PRO A 362 -5.33 7.56 -30.67
N LYS A 363 -4.15 7.46 -31.28
CA LYS A 363 -3.58 8.51 -32.12
C LYS A 363 -4.42 8.72 -33.35
N ILE A 364 -4.47 9.96 -33.80
CA ILE A 364 -5.02 10.35 -35.08
C ILE A 364 -3.95 10.08 -36.15
N SER A 365 -4.31 9.41 -37.25
CA SER A 365 -3.37 8.96 -38.30
C SER A 365 -2.90 10.06 -39.24
N GLU A 366 -3.56 11.21 -39.25
CA GLU A 366 -3.20 12.33 -40.09
C GLU A 366 -1.97 13.08 -39.58
N GLU A 367 -1.06 13.43 -40.46
CA GLU A 367 0.22 14.08 -40.16
C GLU A 367 0.09 15.40 -39.39
N TRP A 368 -1.05 16.10 -39.51
CA TRP A 368 -1.24 17.36 -38.81
C TRP A 368 -1.36 17.16 -37.27
N ALA A 369 -1.77 16.00 -36.84
CA ALA A 369 -1.97 15.71 -35.45
C ALA A 369 -0.64 15.48 -34.66
N ASP A 370 0.44 15.20 -35.36
CA ASP A 370 1.80 15.09 -34.79
C ASP A 370 2.60 16.42 -34.90
N LYS A 371 2.01 17.45 -35.54
CA LYS A 371 2.65 18.76 -35.66
C LYS A 371 2.51 19.55 -34.38
N HIS A 372 3.57 20.27 -34.02
CA HIS A 372 3.58 21.22 -32.93
C HIS A 372 3.04 22.57 -33.38
N TRP A 373 2.06 23.09 -32.67
CA TRP A 373 1.36 24.34 -33.01
C TRP A 373 1.79 25.44 -32.08
N LEU A 374 2.20 26.57 -32.63
CA LEU A 374 2.49 27.79 -31.85
C LEU A 374 1.34 28.78 -32.07
N THR A 375 0.80 29.32 -30.99
CA THR A 375 -0.12 30.46 -31.11
C THR A 375 0.65 31.69 -31.55
N LEU A 376 0.05 32.53 -32.40
CA LEU A 376 0.65 33.76 -32.94
C LEU A 376 1.13 34.74 -31.84
N ASN A 377 0.66 34.57 -30.61
CA ASN A 377 1.07 35.41 -29.47
C ASN A 377 2.41 34.98 -28.85
N ILE A 378 2.99 33.83 -29.28
CA ILE A 378 4.28 33.34 -28.80
C ILE A 378 5.22 33.29 -29.99
N GLY A 379 5.66 34.46 -30.41
CA GLY A 379 6.74 34.58 -31.39
C GLY A 379 8.10 34.50 -30.75
N THR A 380 9.11 33.95 -31.44
CA THR A 380 10.50 34.09 -31.00
C THR A 380 10.88 35.60 -30.97
N MET A 381 11.81 35.99 -30.11
CA MET A 381 12.30 37.37 -30.07
C MET A 381 12.74 37.85 -31.48
N GLU A 382 13.26 36.95 -32.32
CA GLU A 382 13.63 37.23 -33.70
C GLU A 382 12.42 37.45 -34.61
N ALA A 383 11.32 36.71 -34.39
CA ALA A 383 10.08 36.93 -35.13
C ALA A 383 9.39 38.24 -34.73
N ALA A 384 9.44 38.58 -33.45
CA ALA A 384 8.94 39.86 -32.94
C ALA A 384 9.80 41.06 -33.44
N ALA A 385 11.12 40.90 -33.50
CA ALA A 385 12.02 41.88 -34.07
C ALA A 385 11.75 42.09 -35.59
N ARG A 386 11.57 41.01 -36.34
CA ARG A 386 11.20 41.10 -37.79
C ARG A 386 9.81 41.70 -38.03
N ALA A 387 8.87 41.44 -37.11
CA ALA A 387 7.54 42.05 -37.18
C ALA A 387 7.59 43.57 -36.84
N ALA A 388 8.46 43.95 -35.94
CA ALA A 388 8.71 45.36 -35.60
C ALA A 388 9.44 46.12 -36.76
N GLU A 389 10.42 45.46 -37.41
CA GLU A 389 11.08 46.01 -38.62
C GLU A 389 10.14 46.16 -39.78
N ASN A 390 9.27 45.17 -40.05
CA ASN A 390 8.29 45.24 -41.13
C ASN A 390 7.09 46.16 -40.82
N GLY A 391 6.81 46.45 -39.53
CA GLY A 391 5.76 47.38 -39.13
C GLY A 391 6.14 48.86 -39.23
N THR A 392 7.44 49.17 -39.42
CA THR A 392 7.91 50.53 -39.62
C THR A 392 7.86 51.00 -41.11
N GLU A 393 7.68 50.11 -42.05
CA GLU A 393 7.56 50.50 -43.48
C GLU A 393 6.09 50.68 -43.97
N GLY A 394 5.06 50.42 -43.14
CA GLY A 394 3.65 50.49 -43.47
C GLY A 394 2.83 51.66 -42.92
N GLY A 395 3.48 52.67 -42.36
CA GLY A 395 2.81 53.78 -41.69
C GLY A 395 2.81 55.07 -42.49
N ASN A 396 2.15 55.13 -43.65
CA ASN A 396 1.69 56.40 -44.18
C ASN A 396 0.65 56.20 -45.29
N SER A 397 -0.62 56.28 -44.96
CA SER A 397 -1.72 56.78 -45.79
C SER A 397 -3.08 56.30 -45.26
N ASN A 398 -3.73 57.17 -44.53
CA ASN A 398 -5.09 57.62 -44.74
C ASN A 398 -5.67 58.25 -43.47
N GLU A 399 -5.31 59.50 -43.27
CA GLU A 399 -6.26 60.48 -42.73
C GLU A 399 -7.25 60.76 -43.88
N THR A 400 -8.52 60.53 -43.64
CA THR A 400 -9.64 61.40 -44.03
C THR A 400 -10.96 60.64 -43.82
N ASN A 401 -11.71 61.03 -42.94
CA ASN A 401 -13.05 61.64 -43.01
C ASN A 401 -13.88 61.31 -41.77
N VAL A 402 -13.82 62.28 -40.86
CA VAL A 402 -14.85 62.44 -39.86
C VAL A 402 -16.01 63.19 -40.53
N GLY A 403 -17.06 62.48 -40.86
CA GLY A 403 -18.36 62.98 -41.23
C GLY A 403 -19.28 63.02 -40.03
N ASN A 404 -19.40 64.20 -39.47
CA ASN A 404 -20.37 64.58 -38.47
C ASN A 404 -21.79 64.45 -39.09
N GLN A 405 -22.70 63.67 -38.50
CA GLN A 405 -24.15 63.89 -38.62
C GLN A 405 -24.81 63.76 -37.27
N THR A 406 -25.16 64.92 -36.79
CA THR A 406 -26.08 65.20 -35.69
C THR A 406 -27.50 64.84 -36.02
N ALA A 407 -28.20 64.31 -35.04
CA ALA A 407 -29.59 64.52 -34.58
C ALA A 407 -30.73 64.63 -35.65
N ASP A 408 -31.72 63.84 -35.40
CA ASP A 408 -33.13 64.17 -35.13
C ASP A 408 -34.05 63.04 -35.63
N GLY A 409 -34.97 62.64 -34.72
CA GLY A 409 -36.14 61.83 -35.03
C GLY A 409 -36.37 60.71 -34.07
#